data_e30443f44d1634bce3235405367e5b7f
#
_entry.id   e30443f44d1634bce3235405367e5b7f
#
_cell.length_a   1.000
_cell.length_b   1.000
_cell.length_c   1.000
_cell.angle_alpha   90.00
_cell.angle_beta   90.00
_cell.angle_gamma   90.00
#
_symmetry.space_group_name_H-M   'P 1'
#
loop_
_entity.id
_entity.type
_entity.pdbx_description
1 polymer ?
#
loop_
_entity_poly.entity_id
_entity_poly.type
_entity_poly.pdbx_seq_one_letter_code
_entity_poly.pdbx_strand_id
1 'polypeptide(L)'
;MNYVISLMKEIVRKRKLIWDLAKADFRKRFVGSYFGMVWMLVQPIVTVLIYFFIFQVGFKSVPPVPGVPYVLWLIPGIVPWFFYSEALNCVTGCLQEYSYLVKKVVFQVEILPIIKLISCMLVHAFFAGIMLTVFLCYGRFPMATWI
;
A
#
# COMPACT_ATOMS: atom_id res chain seq x y z
N MET A 1 4.86 9.20 -29.03
CA MET A 1 3.42 9.03 -28.71
C MET A 1 2.91 7.61 -29.00
N ASN A 2 3.37 6.96 -30.06
CA ASN A 2 2.95 5.60 -30.45
C ASN A 2 3.37 4.50 -29.44
N TYR A 3 4.52 4.67 -28.77
CA TYR A 3 5.02 3.68 -27.80
C TYR A 3 4.12 3.54 -26.56
N VAL A 4 3.68 4.66 -25.98
CA VAL A 4 2.79 4.65 -24.79
C VAL A 4 1.44 4.00 -25.13
N ILE A 5 0.90 4.30 -26.31
CA ILE A 5 -0.37 3.71 -26.77
C ILE A 5 -0.22 2.19 -26.97
N SER A 6 0.90 1.76 -27.56
CA SER A 6 1.22 0.34 -27.73
C SER A 6 1.32 -0.38 -26.37
N LEU A 7 2.03 0.22 -25.42
CA LEU A 7 2.18 -0.30 -24.05
C LEU A 7 0.82 -0.43 -23.36
N MET A 8 -0.02 0.60 -23.44
CA MET A 8 -1.37 0.56 -22.86
C MET A 8 -2.25 -0.54 -23.46
N LYS A 9 -2.22 -0.70 -24.78
CA LYS A 9 -2.95 -1.79 -25.46
C LYS A 9 -2.48 -3.16 -24.99
N GLU A 10 -1.18 -3.30 -24.75
CA GLU A 10 -0.59 -4.57 -24.31
C GLU A 10 -0.93 -4.88 -22.84
N ILE A 11 -0.92 -3.90 -21.96
CA ILE A 11 -1.38 -4.02 -20.57
C ILE A 11 -2.83 -4.49 -20.54
N VAL A 12 -3.72 -3.87 -21.35
CA VAL A 12 -5.12 -4.26 -21.42
C VAL A 12 -5.28 -5.69 -21.98
N ARG A 13 -4.50 -6.06 -23.00
CA ARG A 13 -4.53 -7.41 -23.58
C ARG A 13 -4.06 -8.47 -22.59
N LYS A 14 -3.02 -8.16 -21.79
CA LYS A 14 -2.44 -9.08 -20.80
C LYS A 14 -3.00 -8.90 -19.39
N ARG A 15 -4.11 -8.17 -19.21
CA ARG A 15 -4.68 -7.83 -17.90
C ARG A 15 -4.89 -9.04 -16.97
N LYS A 16 -5.30 -10.18 -17.50
CA LYS A 16 -5.49 -11.41 -16.72
C LYS A 16 -4.17 -11.94 -16.20
N LEU A 17 -3.15 -11.99 -17.05
CA LEU A 17 -1.79 -12.42 -16.66
C LEU A 17 -1.19 -11.48 -15.61
N ILE A 18 -1.34 -10.17 -15.80
CA ILE A 18 -0.85 -9.15 -14.84
C ILE A 18 -1.53 -9.34 -13.49
N TRP A 19 -2.84 -9.55 -13.48
CA TRP A 19 -3.62 -9.77 -12.26
C TRP A 19 -3.22 -11.06 -11.54
N ASP A 20 -3.05 -12.15 -12.27
CA ASP A 20 -2.65 -13.44 -11.71
C ASP A 20 -1.22 -13.37 -11.13
N LEU A 21 -0.30 -12.69 -11.82
CA LEU A 21 1.04 -12.45 -11.33
C LEU A 21 1.06 -11.51 -10.10
N ALA A 22 0.23 -10.46 -10.08
CA ALA A 22 0.12 -9.57 -8.94
C ALA A 22 -0.43 -10.30 -7.70
N LYS A 23 -1.42 -11.18 -7.87
CA LYS A 23 -1.91 -12.04 -6.79
C LYS A 23 -0.85 -13.02 -6.30
N ALA A 24 -0.09 -13.61 -7.22
CA ALA A 24 1.00 -14.52 -6.87
C ALA A 24 2.11 -13.79 -6.10
N ASP A 25 2.47 -12.57 -6.51
CA ASP A 25 3.43 -11.72 -5.82
C ASP A 25 2.93 -11.34 -4.41
N PHE A 26 1.67 -10.91 -4.30
CA PHE A 26 1.02 -10.64 -3.01
C PHE A 26 1.09 -11.87 -2.09
N ARG A 27 0.73 -13.06 -2.62
CA ARG A 27 0.77 -14.31 -1.85
C ARG A 27 2.19 -14.66 -1.41
N LYS A 28 3.18 -14.49 -2.30
CA LYS A 28 4.60 -14.76 -2.03
C LYS A 28 5.15 -13.96 -0.85
N ARG A 29 4.70 -12.72 -0.67
CA ARG A 29 5.13 -11.86 0.44
C ARG A 29 4.81 -12.44 1.82
N PHE A 30 3.74 -13.23 1.91
CA PHE A 30 3.24 -13.77 3.18
C PHE A 30 3.49 -15.27 3.35
N VAL A 31 3.89 -15.96 2.28
CA VAL A 31 4.27 -17.37 2.32
C VAL A 31 5.68 -17.51 2.88
N GLY A 32 5.83 -18.27 3.97
CA GLY A 32 7.14 -18.51 4.61
C GLY A 32 7.40 -17.67 5.86
N SER A 33 6.52 -16.76 6.23
CA SER A 33 6.56 -16.07 7.53
C SER A 33 5.72 -16.81 8.57
N TYR A 34 6.24 -16.99 9.78
CA TYR A 34 5.53 -17.65 10.89
C TYR A 34 4.19 -16.98 11.23
N PHE A 35 4.12 -15.66 11.09
CA PHE A 35 2.91 -14.86 11.29
C PHE A 35 2.19 -14.48 9.99
N GLY A 36 2.76 -14.84 8.82
CA GLY A 36 2.13 -14.62 7.52
C GLY A 36 1.55 -13.22 7.35
N MET A 37 0.27 -13.17 7.05
CA MET A 37 -0.48 -11.93 6.80
C MET A 37 -0.63 -11.02 8.05
N VAL A 38 -0.47 -11.57 9.26
CA VAL A 38 -0.55 -10.78 10.51
C VAL A 38 0.60 -9.77 10.58
N TRP A 39 1.79 -10.12 10.08
CA TRP A 39 2.94 -9.21 10.08
C TRP A 39 2.72 -7.94 9.25
N MET A 40 1.92 -8.05 8.21
CA MET A 40 1.49 -6.90 7.40
C MET A 40 0.76 -5.85 8.25
N LEU A 41 -0.02 -6.29 9.25
CA LEU A 41 -0.78 -5.41 10.14
C LEU A 41 0.05 -4.89 11.31
N VAL A 42 0.89 -5.74 11.87
CA VAL A 42 1.66 -5.42 13.09
C VAL A 42 2.54 -4.19 12.87
N GLN A 43 3.28 -4.13 11.77
CA GLN A 43 4.21 -3.03 11.49
C GLN A 43 3.51 -1.65 11.42
N PRO A 44 2.45 -1.44 10.62
CA PRO A 44 1.71 -0.18 10.59
C PRO A 44 1.02 0.15 11.92
N ILE A 45 0.45 -0.83 12.61
CA ILE A 45 -0.19 -0.61 13.91
C ILE A 45 0.85 -0.11 14.92
N VAL A 46 1.99 -0.77 15.02
CA VAL A 46 3.09 -0.35 15.91
C VAL A 46 3.55 1.06 15.55
N THR A 47 3.70 1.37 14.27
CA THR A 47 4.11 2.72 13.84
C THR A 47 3.08 3.77 14.23
N VAL A 48 1.80 3.53 14.02
CA VAL A 48 0.71 4.45 14.44
C VAL A 48 0.71 4.62 15.96
N LEU A 49 0.90 3.54 16.73
CA LEU A 49 0.98 3.60 18.19
C LEU A 49 2.18 4.43 18.67
N ILE A 50 3.35 4.26 18.04
CA ILE A 50 4.55 5.05 18.35
C ILE A 50 4.29 6.53 18.09
N TYR A 51 3.74 6.89 16.93
CA TYR A 51 3.42 8.29 16.62
C TYR A 51 2.36 8.85 17.58
N PHE A 52 1.33 8.07 17.89
CA PHE A 52 0.33 8.45 18.86
C PHE A 52 0.97 8.75 20.23
N PHE A 53 1.82 7.85 20.71
CA PHE A 53 2.50 8.01 21.99
C PHE A 53 3.40 9.24 22.00
N ILE A 54 4.22 9.43 20.96
CA ILE A 54 5.14 10.57 20.87
C ILE A 54 4.37 11.90 20.82
N PHE A 55 3.40 12.02 19.93
CA PHE A 55 2.74 13.29 19.69
C PHE A 55 1.64 13.60 20.72
N GLN A 56 0.83 12.63 21.08
CA GLN A 56 -0.28 12.89 22.02
C GLN A 56 0.18 12.84 23.48
N VAL A 57 1.03 11.91 23.86
CA VAL A 57 1.48 11.74 25.26
C VAL A 57 2.75 12.56 25.51
N GLY A 58 3.74 12.47 24.62
CA GLY A 58 5.02 13.16 24.77
C GLY A 58 4.92 14.67 24.55
N PHE A 59 4.52 15.07 23.36
CA PHE A 59 4.42 16.50 23.00
C PHE A 59 3.09 17.15 23.38
N LYS A 60 2.08 16.38 23.83
CA LYS A 60 0.72 16.87 24.12
C LYS A 60 0.14 17.68 22.97
N SER A 61 0.44 17.27 21.74
CA SER A 61 -0.02 17.96 20.52
C SER A 61 -1.53 17.89 20.42
N VAL A 62 -2.13 19.06 20.24
CA VAL A 62 -3.57 19.18 20.02
C VAL A 62 -3.85 19.05 18.53
N PRO A 63 -4.81 18.21 18.09
CA PRO A 63 -5.17 18.13 16.70
C PRO A 63 -5.71 19.46 16.20
N PRO A 64 -5.46 19.83 14.92
CA PRO A 64 -5.91 21.12 14.36
C PRO A 64 -7.45 21.24 14.32
N VAL A 65 -8.16 20.11 14.37
CA VAL A 65 -9.63 20.08 14.37
C VAL A 65 -10.14 19.83 15.78
N PRO A 66 -10.87 20.80 16.40
CA PRO A 66 -11.42 20.64 17.74
C PRO A 66 -12.37 19.44 17.84
N GLY A 67 -12.25 18.66 18.91
CA GLY A 67 -13.13 17.53 19.18
C GLY A 67 -12.86 16.27 18.34
N VAL A 68 -11.77 16.22 17.57
CA VAL A 68 -11.32 15.01 16.87
C VAL A 68 -10.14 14.43 17.64
N PRO A 69 -10.14 13.12 17.99
CA PRO A 69 -8.97 12.47 18.57
C PRO A 69 -7.76 12.57 17.63
N TYR A 70 -6.57 12.78 18.19
CA TYR A 70 -5.34 12.93 17.42
C TYR A 70 -5.10 11.78 16.45
N VAL A 71 -5.43 10.55 16.86
CA VAL A 71 -5.27 9.33 16.03
C VAL A 71 -6.10 9.41 14.75
N LEU A 72 -7.34 9.88 14.83
CA LEU A 72 -8.22 10.01 13.65
C LEU A 72 -7.70 11.06 12.66
N TRP A 73 -7.00 12.07 13.14
CA TRP A 73 -6.35 13.06 12.30
C TRP A 73 -5.07 12.50 11.65
N LEU A 74 -4.32 11.69 12.38
CA LEU A 74 -3.03 11.14 11.97
C LEU A 74 -3.14 10.03 10.90
N ILE A 75 -4.09 9.10 11.10
CA ILE A 75 -4.23 7.89 10.25
C ILE A 75 -4.38 8.20 8.76
N PRO A 76 -5.24 9.16 8.33
CA PRO A 76 -5.40 9.49 6.91
C PRO A 76 -4.13 10.00 6.22
N GLY A 77 -3.23 10.59 6.98
CA GLY A 77 -1.93 11.04 6.45
C GLY A 77 -0.91 9.89 6.33
N ILE A 78 -0.89 9.02 7.33
CA ILE A 78 0.10 7.93 7.40
C ILE A 78 -0.22 6.79 6.44
N VAL A 79 -1.49 6.44 6.25
CA VAL A 79 -1.89 5.30 5.39
C VAL A 79 -1.45 5.50 3.93
N PRO A 80 -1.69 6.64 3.27
CA PRO A 80 -1.16 6.90 1.93
C PRO A 80 0.37 6.96 1.89
N TRP A 81 1.01 7.46 2.95
CA TRP A 81 2.47 7.49 3.06
C TRP A 81 3.07 6.09 3.06
N PHE A 82 2.49 5.14 3.79
CA PHE A 82 2.93 3.74 3.76
C PHE A 82 2.82 3.13 2.38
N PHE A 83 1.70 3.39 1.68
CA PHE A 83 1.54 2.93 0.32
C PHE A 83 2.62 3.48 -0.61
N TYR A 84 2.84 4.79 -0.57
CA TYR A 84 3.84 5.44 -1.42
C TYR A 84 5.25 4.89 -1.17
N SER A 85 5.65 4.82 0.09
CA SER A 85 6.96 4.33 0.50
C SER A 85 7.17 2.86 0.09
N GLU A 86 6.18 2.01 0.32
CA GLU A 86 6.24 0.60 -0.04
C GLU A 86 6.24 0.42 -1.56
N ALA A 87 5.35 1.11 -2.28
CA ALA A 87 5.28 1.04 -3.74
C ALA A 87 6.60 1.48 -4.39
N LEU A 88 7.21 2.56 -3.90
CA LEU A 88 8.49 3.04 -4.39
C LEU A 88 9.59 1.98 -4.22
N ASN A 89 9.72 1.41 -3.03
CA ASN A 89 10.71 0.37 -2.74
C ASN A 89 10.49 -0.89 -3.58
N CYS A 90 9.24 -1.34 -3.72
CA CYS A 90 8.91 -2.54 -4.50
C CYS A 90 9.12 -2.35 -5.99
N VAL A 91 8.79 -1.19 -6.53
CA VAL A 91 8.95 -0.90 -7.95
C VAL A 91 10.43 -0.74 -8.30
N THR A 92 11.22 -0.07 -7.47
CA THR A 92 12.67 0.07 -7.72
C THR A 92 13.41 -1.26 -7.61
N GLY A 93 13.03 -2.12 -6.67
CA GLY A 93 13.64 -3.45 -6.48
C GLY A 93 13.15 -4.54 -7.44
N CYS A 94 12.09 -4.30 -8.22
CA CYS A 94 11.42 -5.34 -9.00
C CYS A 94 12.32 -6.02 -10.06
N LEU A 95 13.23 -5.28 -10.67
CA LEU A 95 14.15 -5.81 -11.68
C LEU A 95 15.18 -6.77 -11.08
N GLN A 96 15.64 -6.50 -9.87
CA GLN A 96 16.58 -7.37 -9.17
C GLN A 96 15.88 -8.66 -8.73
N GLU A 97 14.69 -8.55 -8.16
CA GLU A 97 13.91 -9.69 -7.68
C GLU A 97 13.53 -10.66 -8.81
N TYR A 98 13.18 -10.13 -9.97
CA TYR A 98 12.77 -10.93 -11.14
C TYR A 98 13.87 -11.09 -12.20
N SER A 99 15.13 -10.88 -11.84
CA SER A 99 16.28 -10.98 -12.77
C SER A 99 16.37 -12.34 -13.50
N TYR A 100 15.93 -13.42 -12.85
CA TYR A 100 15.87 -14.75 -13.46
C TYR A 100 14.82 -14.88 -14.57
N LEU A 101 13.70 -14.17 -14.46
CA LEU A 101 12.64 -14.11 -15.46
C LEU A 101 13.08 -13.30 -16.67
N VAL A 102 13.78 -12.20 -16.44
CA VAL A 102 14.33 -11.34 -17.50
C VAL A 102 15.35 -12.10 -18.35
N LYS A 103 16.10 -13.01 -17.74
CA LYS A 103 17.15 -13.79 -18.44
C LYS A 103 16.63 -15.02 -19.20
N LYS A 104 15.48 -15.58 -18.83
CA LYS A 104 15.04 -16.90 -19.34
C LYS A 104 13.89 -16.85 -20.35
N VAL A 105 13.13 -15.77 -20.42
CA VAL A 105 11.92 -15.69 -21.24
C VAL A 105 11.92 -14.36 -22.01
N VAL A 106 11.36 -14.35 -23.21
CA VAL A 106 10.97 -13.14 -23.94
C VAL A 106 9.81 -12.47 -23.17
N PHE A 107 10.09 -12.02 -21.94
CA PHE A 107 9.14 -11.34 -21.08
C PHE A 107 9.37 -9.85 -21.16
N GLN A 108 8.30 -9.11 -21.35
CA GLN A 108 8.39 -7.65 -21.40
C GLN A 108 8.66 -7.13 -19.98
N VAL A 109 9.88 -6.71 -19.75
CA VAL A 109 10.41 -6.22 -18.48
C VAL A 109 9.59 -5.04 -17.95
N GLU A 110 9.00 -4.27 -18.87
CA GLU A 110 8.17 -3.09 -18.59
C GLU A 110 6.88 -3.37 -17.81
N ILE A 111 6.42 -4.64 -17.82
CA ILE A 111 5.21 -5.06 -17.10
C ILE A 111 5.51 -5.33 -15.61
N LEU A 112 6.75 -5.62 -15.24
CA LEU A 112 7.14 -5.96 -13.87
C LEU A 112 6.84 -4.86 -12.84
N PRO A 113 7.18 -3.58 -13.09
CA PRO A 113 6.82 -2.49 -12.19
C PRO A 113 5.30 -2.37 -11.96
N ILE A 114 4.51 -2.62 -13.01
CA ILE A 114 3.04 -2.56 -12.94
C ILE A 114 2.49 -3.67 -12.07
N ILE A 115 3.03 -4.89 -12.19
CA ILE A 115 2.65 -6.04 -11.34
C ILE A 115 2.92 -5.72 -9.88
N LYS A 116 4.10 -5.16 -9.56
CA LYS A 116 4.47 -4.76 -8.20
C LYS A 116 3.56 -3.67 -7.65
N LEU A 117 3.25 -2.66 -8.46
CA LEU A 117 2.36 -1.58 -8.07
C LEU A 117 0.96 -2.11 -7.73
N ILE A 118 0.40 -3.01 -8.55
CA ILE A 118 -0.90 -3.64 -8.29
C ILE A 118 -0.86 -4.48 -7.02
N SER A 119 0.22 -5.23 -6.78
CA SER A 119 0.42 -6.00 -5.55
C SER A 119 0.43 -5.08 -4.31
N CYS A 120 1.12 -3.94 -4.36
CA CYS A 120 1.11 -2.94 -3.30
C CYS A 120 -0.27 -2.30 -3.12
N MET A 121 -1.02 -2.05 -4.21
CA MET A 121 -2.39 -1.53 -4.12
C MET A 121 -3.34 -2.50 -3.41
N LEU A 122 -3.18 -3.82 -3.56
CA LEU A 122 -3.98 -4.80 -2.82
C LEU A 122 -3.74 -4.69 -1.30
N VAL A 123 -2.48 -4.53 -0.88
CA VAL A 123 -2.12 -4.27 0.52
C VAL A 123 -2.74 -2.97 0.99
N HIS A 124 -2.60 -1.90 0.20
CA HIS A 124 -3.14 -0.59 0.55
C HIS A 124 -4.67 -0.57 0.65
N ALA A 125 -5.37 -1.29 -0.24
CA ALA A 125 -6.82 -1.43 -0.18
C ALA A 125 -7.29 -2.05 1.14
N PHE A 126 -6.51 -3.00 1.68
CA PHE A 126 -6.77 -3.59 2.98
C PHE A 126 -6.59 -2.56 4.12
N PHE A 127 -5.53 -1.76 4.10
CA PHE A 127 -5.33 -0.67 5.08
C PHE A 127 -6.39 0.41 4.98
N ALA A 128 -6.76 0.81 3.77
CA ALA A 128 -7.85 1.76 3.55
C ALA A 128 -9.18 1.24 4.11
N GLY A 129 -9.45 -0.07 3.97
CA GLY A 129 -10.61 -0.72 4.57
C GLY A 129 -10.60 -0.64 6.10
N ILE A 130 -9.46 -0.91 6.73
CA ILE A 130 -9.31 -0.78 8.21
C ILE A 130 -9.51 0.68 8.63
N MET A 131 -8.90 1.62 7.92
CA MET A 131 -9.06 3.05 8.17
C MET A 131 -10.54 3.45 8.14
N LEU A 132 -11.26 3.06 7.08
CA LEU A 132 -12.70 3.34 6.95
C LEU A 132 -13.51 2.72 8.09
N THR A 133 -13.18 1.48 8.51
CA THR A 133 -13.85 0.83 9.64
C THR A 133 -13.64 1.60 10.93
N VAL A 134 -12.42 2.08 11.19
CA VAL A 134 -12.13 2.92 12.36
C VAL A 134 -12.96 4.21 12.33
N PHE A 135 -13.04 4.90 11.19
CA PHE A 135 -13.85 6.10 11.05
C PHE A 135 -15.35 5.84 11.28
N LEU A 136 -15.86 4.73 10.75
CA LEU A 136 -17.26 4.33 10.98
C LEU A 136 -17.55 4.03 12.44
N CYS A 137 -16.64 3.37 13.16
CA CYS A 137 -16.78 3.10 14.59
C CYS A 137 -16.84 4.39 15.44
N TYR A 138 -16.14 5.44 15.02
CA TYR A 138 -16.19 6.75 15.66
C TYR A 138 -17.35 7.61 15.19
N GLY A 139 -18.19 7.12 14.25
CA GLY A 139 -19.36 7.85 13.73
C GLY A 139 -19.01 9.12 12.95
N ARG A 140 -17.77 9.21 12.42
CA ARG A 140 -17.29 10.38 11.67
C ARG A 140 -16.78 9.95 10.30
N PHE A 141 -17.27 10.58 9.24
CA PHE A 141 -16.75 10.39 7.89
C PHE A 141 -15.51 11.27 7.67
N PRO A 142 -14.47 10.76 7.01
CA PRO A 142 -13.23 11.53 6.78
C PRO A 142 -13.46 12.81 5.97
N MET A 143 -14.49 12.87 5.13
CA MET A 143 -14.83 14.07 4.35
C MET A 143 -15.47 15.20 5.19
N ALA A 144 -16.13 14.89 6.30
CA ALA A 144 -16.81 15.89 7.12
C ALA A 144 -15.90 16.62 8.11
N THR A 145 -14.65 16.16 8.25
CA THR A 145 -13.69 16.72 9.23
C THR A 145 -12.63 17.62 8.60
N TRP A 146 -12.66 17.79 7.26
CA TRP A 146 -11.66 18.59 6.53
C TRP A 146 -12.21 19.90 5.94
N ILE A 147 -13.49 20.17 6.11
CA ILE A 147 -14.18 21.43 5.79
C ILE A 147 -14.65 22.05 7.10
#